data_e1fcc3107c412b806d8b3abd60953bb6
#
_entry.id   e1fcc3107c412b806d8b3abd60953bb6
#
_cell.length_a   1.000
_cell.length_b   1.000
_cell.length_c   1.000
_cell.angle_alpha   90.00
_cell.angle_beta   90.00
_cell.angle_gamma   90.00
#
_symmetry.space_group_name_H-M   'P 1'
#
loop_
_entity.id
_entity.type
_entity.pdbx_description
1 polymer ?
#
loop_
_entity_poly.entity_id
_entity_poly.type
_entity_poly.pdbx_seq_one_letter_code
_entity_poly.pdbx_strand_id
1 'polypeptide(L)'
;KMNLSTEKTPQQKLSKFSLENVSAVNVTHLPIHNLKVVARACDELNQQAGHNKAIPHVAARNIKNEQELEDFIKFCISKGINKALVIGGSTARKETNVFNNDVAVANILKGANITVDCGIYPQNETALEIKTKLDFFENAITQLCMNPDAINNLPLLDSIRIGVPSMCSVKGIYKYLKLCGNDSYKYIFKNWMALNYL
;
A
#
# COMPACT_ATOMS: atom_id res chain seq x y z
N LYS A 1 -7.33 10.06 -18.46
CA LYS A 1 -5.92 9.65 -18.23
C LYS A 1 -5.91 8.74 -17.03
N MET A 2 -5.47 7.51 -17.19
CA MET A 2 -5.44 6.52 -16.11
C MET A 2 -4.38 6.95 -15.08
N ASN A 3 -4.77 7.04 -13.80
CA ASN A 3 -3.82 7.32 -12.70
C ASN A 3 -3.13 6.02 -12.31
N LEU A 4 -1.92 5.81 -12.79
CA LEU A 4 -1.12 4.64 -12.44
C LEU A 4 -0.25 4.93 -11.21
N SER A 5 -0.24 4.02 -10.26
CA SER A 5 0.74 4.02 -9.18
C SER A 5 1.51 2.71 -9.17
N THR A 6 2.70 2.71 -8.60
CA THR A 6 3.52 1.51 -8.43
C THR A 6 3.94 1.37 -6.98
N GLU A 7 4.43 0.20 -6.62
CA GLU A 7 4.91 -0.12 -5.28
C GLU A 7 6.39 -0.51 -5.34
N LYS A 8 7.17 -0.09 -4.35
CA LYS A 8 8.58 -0.44 -4.20
C LYS A 8 8.96 -0.69 -2.75
N THR A 9 9.97 -1.52 -2.52
CA THR A 9 10.64 -1.58 -1.22
C THR A 9 11.61 -0.38 -1.07
N PRO A 10 11.98 0.02 0.17
CA PRO A 10 12.91 1.14 0.38
C PRO A 10 14.22 1.03 -0.42
N GLN A 11 14.78 -0.18 -0.54
CA GLN A 11 16.06 -0.41 -1.22
C GLN A 11 15.96 -0.57 -2.74
N GLN A 12 14.76 -0.77 -3.28
CA GLN A 12 14.56 -0.95 -4.72
C GLN A 12 14.75 0.37 -5.46
N LYS A 13 15.56 0.36 -6.52
CA LYS A 13 15.69 1.49 -7.44
C LYS A 13 14.63 1.39 -8.55
N LEU A 14 14.04 2.52 -8.89
CA LEU A 14 13.14 2.65 -10.04
C LEU A 14 13.87 3.36 -11.17
N SER A 15 13.56 2.98 -12.42
CA SER A 15 14.08 3.69 -13.59
C SER A 15 13.41 5.06 -13.73
N LYS A 16 14.10 6.01 -14.39
CA LYS A 16 13.53 7.31 -14.72
C LYS A 16 12.23 7.18 -15.52
N PHE A 17 12.20 6.28 -16.50
CA PHE A 17 11.01 5.97 -17.28
C PHE A 17 9.83 5.53 -16.43
N SER A 18 10.05 4.65 -15.43
CA SER A 18 9.00 4.25 -14.50
C SER A 18 8.47 5.42 -13.68
N LEU A 19 9.35 6.32 -13.23
CA LEU A 19 8.97 7.49 -12.44
C LEU A 19 8.18 8.52 -13.25
N GLU A 20 8.48 8.70 -14.53
CA GLU A 20 7.77 9.63 -15.42
C GLU A 20 6.35 9.16 -15.75
N ASN A 21 6.12 7.85 -15.80
CA ASN A 21 4.85 7.25 -16.24
C ASN A 21 3.90 6.90 -15.09
N VAL A 22 4.27 7.13 -13.84
CA VAL A 22 3.39 6.91 -12.68
C VAL A 22 3.02 8.23 -12.00
N SER A 23 1.81 8.28 -11.45
CA SER A 23 1.33 9.41 -10.65
C SER A 23 1.81 9.35 -9.20
N ALA A 24 2.03 8.14 -8.67
CA ALA A 24 2.48 7.91 -7.32
C ALA A 24 3.32 6.63 -7.20
N VAL A 25 4.16 6.58 -6.17
CA VAL A 25 4.96 5.41 -5.79
C VAL A 25 4.74 5.11 -4.32
N ASN A 26 4.17 3.97 -4.01
CA ASN A 26 3.98 3.49 -2.65
C ASN A 26 5.28 2.83 -2.15
N VAL A 27 5.86 3.33 -1.07
CA VAL A 27 7.09 2.79 -0.47
C VAL A 27 6.73 1.90 0.71
N THR A 28 6.96 0.60 0.59
CA THR A 28 6.48 -0.41 1.55
C THR A 28 7.17 -0.32 2.91
N HIS A 29 6.40 -0.46 3.99
CA HIS A 29 6.88 -0.64 5.35
C HIS A 29 6.87 -2.12 5.72
N LEU A 30 7.97 -2.82 5.45
CA LEU A 30 8.14 -4.23 5.80
C LEU A 30 8.56 -4.39 7.27
N PRO A 31 8.32 -5.56 7.91
CA PRO A 31 8.69 -5.80 9.32
C PRO A 31 10.18 -5.63 9.64
N ILE A 32 11.05 -5.77 8.64
CA ILE A 32 12.51 -5.58 8.77
C ILE A 32 12.95 -4.12 8.72
N HIS A 33 12.06 -3.20 8.29
CA HIS A 33 12.35 -1.77 8.20
C HIS A 33 11.72 -1.02 9.37
N ASN A 34 12.30 0.11 9.73
CA ASN A 34 11.65 1.12 10.56
C ASN A 34 11.10 2.24 9.68
N LEU A 35 10.21 3.07 10.24
CA LEU A 35 9.60 4.19 9.52
C LEU A 35 10.61 5.21 9.01
N LYS A 36 11.75 5.38 9.68
CA LYS A 36 12.84 6.27 9.22
C LYS A 36 13.42 5.83 7.88
N VAL A 37 13.58 4.52 7.65
CA VAL A 37 14.05 3.97 6.37
C VAL A 37 13.04 4.22 5.26
N VAL A 38 11.75 4.03 5.55
CA VAL A 38 10.66 4.30 4.60
C VAL A 38 10.61 5.79 4.25
N ALA A 39 10.67 6.67 5.24
CA ALA A 39 10.63 8.11 5.06
C ALA A 39 11.81 8.64 4.22
N ARG A 40 13.03 8.15 4.48
CA ARG A 40 14.21 8.50 3.67
C ARG A 40 14.08 8.04 2.24
N ALA A 41 13.61 6.82 2.00
CA ALA A 41 13.38 6.32 0.65
C ALA A 41 12.31 7.13 -0.11
N CYS A 42 11.32 7.68 0.58
CA CYS A 42 10.35 8.61 0.01
C CYS A 42 10.99 9.95 -0.36
N ASP A 43 11.82 10.52 0.52
CA ASP A 43 12.54 11.78 0.25
C ASP A 43 13.47 11.64 -0.97
N GLU A 44 14.30 10.60 -1.00
CA GLU A 44 15.18 10.29 -2.14
C GLU A 44 14.41 10.15 -3.45
N LEU A 45 13.26 9.48 -3.41
CA LEU A 45 12.42 9.27 -4.58
C LEU A 45 11.78 10.59 -5.04
N ASN A 46 11.31 11.43 -4.12
CA ASN A 46 10.75 12.74 -4.44
C ASN A 46 11.79 13.66 -5.07
N GLN A 47 13.04 13.63 -4.58
CA GLN A 47 14.16 14.37 -5.19
C GLN A 47 14.43 13.89 -6.62
N GLN A 48 14.41 12.59 -6.89
CA GLN A 48 14.61 12.03 -8.22
C GLN A 48 13.45 12.33 -9.19
N ALA A 49 12.22 12.30 -8.69
CA ALA A 49 11.01 12.50 -9.49
C ALA A 49 10.66 13.99 -9.70
N GLY A 50 11.30 14.88 -8.96
CA GLY A 50 11.05 16.33 -9.00
C GLY A 50 9.71 16.77 -8.39
N HIS A 51 8.95 15.88 -7.75
CA HIS A 51 7.64 16.15 -7.13
C HIS A 51 7.31 15.15 -6.03
N ASN A 52 6.30 15.47 -5.21
CA ASN A 52 5.78 14.60 -4.14
C ASN A 52 5.01 13.39 -4.69
N LYS A 53 5.73 12.45 -5.33
CA LYS A 53 5.16 11.20 -5.84
C LYS A 53 5.22 10.05 -4.84
N ALA A 54 6.11 10.14 -3.85
CA ALA A 54 6.30 9.06 -2.89
C ALA A 54 5.22 9.08 -1.80
N ILE A 55 4.58 7.94 -1.60
CA ILE A 55 3.60 7.72 -0.55
C ILE A 55 4.18 6.63 0.38
N PRO A 56 4.58 6.98 1.61
CA PRO A 56 5.05 5.98 2.56
C PRO A 56 3.90 5.07 3.00
N HIS A 57 4.14 3.76 3.03
CA HIS A 57 3.30 2.86 3.80
C HIS A 57 3.63 3.03 5.28
N VAL A 58 2.59 3.01 6.12
CA VAL A 58 2.69 2.99 7.57
C VAL A 58 1.92 1.76 8.05
N ALA A 59 2.64 0.67 8.29
CA ALA A 59 2.07 -0.56 8.82
C ALA A 59 1.99 -0.46 10.35
N ALA A 60 0.79 -0.31 10.90
CA ALA A 60 0.57 -0.05 12.33
C ALA A 60 1.29 -1.05 13.24
N ARG A 61 1.17 -2.35 12.94
CA ARG A 61 1.80 -3.42 13.71
C ARG A 61 3.32 -3.52 13.56
N ASN A 62 3.93 -2.77 12.62
CA ASN A 62 5.38 -2.75 12.44
C ASN A 62 6.05 -1.60 13.22
N ILE A 63 5.27 -0.65 13.75
CA ILE A 63 5.75 0.47 14.55
C ILE A 63 6.18 -0.04 15.91
N LYS A 64 7.42 0.25 16.30
CA LYS A 64 8.01 -0.29 17.55
C LYS A 64 7.57 0.47 18.78
N ASN A 65 7.41 1.79 18.68
CA ASN A 65 7.03 2.69 19.76
C ASN A 65 6.48 4.00 19.22
N GLU A 66 5.88 4.80 20.08
CA GLU A 66 5.29 6.10 19.72
C GLU A 66 6.34 7.08 19.18
N GLN A 67 7.55 7.08 19.75
CA GLN A 67 8.63 7.95 19.30
C GLN A 67 9.02 7.71 17.84
N GLU A 68 8.98 6.45 17.36
CA GLU A 68 9.22 6.14 15.95
C GLU A 68 8.20 6.81 15.03
N LEU A 69 6.93 6.82 15.43
CA LEU A 69 5.86 7.49 14.68
C LEU A 69 6.00 9.01 14.72
N GLU A 70 6.32 9.58 15.87
CA GLU A 70 6.57 11.03 16.00
C GLU A 70 7.75 11.49 15.14
N ASP A 71 8.87 10.78 15.18
CA ASP A 71 10.05 11.09 14.38
C ASP A 71 9.76 10.99 12.89
N PHE A 72 8.95 10.00 12.48
CA PHE A 72 8.46 9.85 11.12
C PHE A 72 7.62 11.06 10.70
N ILE A 73 6.66 11.49 11.53
CA ILE A 73 5.81 12.65 11.26
C ILE A 73 6.64 13.92 11.10
N LYS A 74 7.55 14.20 12.05
CA LYS A 74 8.45 15.36 11.99
C LYS A 74 9.27 15.37 10.71
N PHE A 75 9.78 14.21 10.30
CA PHE A 75 10.53 14.06 9.05
C PHE A 75 9.63 14.33 7.84
N CYS A 76 8.45 13.72 7.75
CA CYS A 76 7.51 13.93 6.65
C CYS A 76 7.16 15.40 6.47
N ILE A 77 6.82 16.09 7.57
CA ILE A 77 6.52 17.53 7.56
C ILE A 77 7.72 18.33 7.04
N SER A 78 8.93 18.06 7.54
CA SER A 78 10.16 18.75 7.12
C SER A 78 10.51 18.56 5.64
N LYS A 79 10.01 17.49 5.01
CA LYS A 79 10.25 17.13 3.60
C LYS A 79 9.04 17.38 2.69
N GLY A 80 7.96 17.94 3.22
CA GLY A 80 6.73 18.19 2.47
C GLY A 80 6.01 16.90 2.03
N ILE A 81 6.24 15.77 2.71
CA ILE A 81 5.52 14.52 2.49
C ILE A 81 4.20 14.63 3.26
N ASN A 82 3.13 14.90 2.53
CA ASN A 82 1.81 15.23 3.09
C ASN A 82 0.77 14.12 2.92
N LYS A 83 1.19 12.94 2.44
CA LYS A 83 0.31 11.78 2.23
C LYS A 83 0.96 10.50 2.72
N ALA A 84 0.16 9.59 3.30
CA ALA A 84 0.58 8.26 3.71
C ALA A 84 -0.49 7.21 3.38
N LEU A 85 -0.07 5.95 3.19
CA LEU A 85 -0.96 4.79 3.12
C LEU A 85 -0.84 3.99 4.41
N VAL A 86 -1.89 3.99 5.22
CA VAL A 86 -1.92 3.23 6.48
C VAL A 86 -2.52 1.86 6.25
N ILE A 87 -1.85 0.84 6.77
CA ILE A 87 -2.26 -0.56 6.71
C ILE A 87 -2.10 -1.22 8.08
N GLY A 88 -2.84 -2.29 8.35
CA GLY A 88 -2.73 -3.02 9.62
C GLY A 88 -1.35 -3.64 9.85
N GLY A 89 -0.68 -4.10 8.78
CA GLY A 89 0.62 -4.76 8.85
C GLY A 89 0.53 -6.26 9.17
N SER A 90 1.69 -6.93 9.20
CA SER A 90 1.79 -8.38 9.41
C SER A 90 1.47 -8.78 10.85
N THR A 91 0.76 -9.89 11.03
CA THR A 91 0.47 -10.50 12.35
C THR A 91 1.69 -11.19 12.98
N ALA A 92 2.82 -11.27 12.27
CA ALA A 92 4.01 -12.01 12.71
C ALA A 92 4.73 -11.40 13.94
N ARG A 93 4.40 -10.16 14.33
CA ARG A 93 4.92 -9.51 15.55
C ARG A 93 3.82 -9.33 16.58
N LYS A 94 3.49 -10.38 17.33
CA LYS A 94 2.43 -10.33 18.34
C LYS A 94 2.83 -9.64 19.66
N GLU A 95 4.10 -9.45 19.97
CA GLU A 95 4.54 -9.19 21.34
C GLU A 95 4.87 -7.74 21.71
N THR A 96 4.90 -6.81 20.77
CA THR A 96 5.29 -5.41 21.05
C THR A 96 4.49 -4.35 20.30
N ASN A 97 3.27 -4.65 19.88
CA ASN A 97 2.50 -3.72 19.08
C ASN A 97 1.95 -2.57 19.92
N VAL A 98 2.57 -1.40 19.85
CA VAL A 98 2.06 -0.17 20.46
C VAL A 98 0.73 0.25 19.80
N PHE A 99 0.59 -0.01 18.50
CA PHE A 99 -0.62 0.27 17.74
C PHE A 99 -1.28 -1.02 17.24
N ASN A 100 -2.45 -1.33 17.79
CA ASN A 100 -3.20 -2.55 17.44
C ASN A 100 -4.02 -2.43 16.16
N ASN A 101 -4.29 -1.20 15.70
CA ASN A 101 -5.09 -0.94 14.51
C ASN A 101 -4.57 0.26 13.70
N ASP A 102 -4.98 0.30 12.45
CA ASP A 102 -4.66 1.32 11.47
C ASP A 102 -5.34 2.67 11.77
N VAL A 103 -6.55 2.65 12.36
CA VAL A 103 -7.31 3.87 12.68
C VAL A 103 -6.60 4.73 13.71
N ALA A 104 -6.00 4.13 14.76
CA ALA A 104 -5.24 4.86 15.77
C ALA A 104 -4.07 5.63 15.14
N VAL A 105 -3.29 4.95 14.27
CA VAL A 105 -2.18 5.57 13.54
C VAL A 105 -2.68 6.65 12.58
N ALA A 106 -3.78 6.40 11.87
CA ALA A 106 -4.36 7.34 10.95
C ALA A 106 -4.83 8.62 11.65
N ASN A 107 -5.44 8.53 12.84
CA ASN A 107 -5.83 9.69 13.65
C ASN A 107 -4.62 10.57 13.99
N ILE A 108 -3.51 9.97 14.41
CA ILE A 108 -2.28 10.71 14.74
C ILE A 108 -1.73 11.42 13.50
N LEU A 109 -1.66 10.73 12.35
CA LEU A 109 -1.20 11.31 11.08
C LEU A 109 -2.09 12.46 10.61
N LYS A 110 -3.42 12.30 10.68
CA LYS A 110 -4.38 13.36 10.35
C LYS A 110 -4.25 14.55 11.25
N GLY A 111 -4.04 14.34 12.55
CA GLY A 111 -3.76 15.43 13.52
C GLY A 111 -2.49 16.22 13.17
N ALA A 112 -1.57 15.63 12.43
CA ALA A 112 -0.36 16.26 11.90
C ALA A 112 -0.54 16.82 10.46
N ASN A 113 -1.76 16.94 9.94
CA ASN A 113 -2.09 17.37 8.58
C ASN A 113 -1.50 16.48 7.46
N ILE A 114 -1.32 15.19 7.74
CA ILE A 114 -0.96 14.20 6.72
C ILE A 114 -2.23 13.52 6.24
N THR A 115 -2.53 13.62 4.96
CA THR A 115 -3.61 12.92 4.27
C THR A 115 -3.39 11.41 4.35
N VAL A 116 -4.44 10.64 4.65
CA VAL A 116 -4.29 9.20 4.86
C VAL A 116 -5.22 8.40 3.98
N ASP A 117 -4.62 7.55 3.13
CA ASP A 117 -5.33 6.47 2.43
C ASP A 117 -5.26 5.18 3.27
N CYS A 118 -6.17 4.22 3.04
CA CYS A 118 -6.15 2.91 3.71
C CYS A 118 -5.90 1.75 2.74
N GLY A 119 -5.42 0.63 3.29
CA GLY A 119 -5.40 -0.65 2.60
C GLY A 119 -6.70 -1.42 2.81
N ILE A 120 -7.22 -2.04 1.76
CA ILE A 120 -8.38 -2.93 1.81
C ILE A 120 -8.07 -4.29 1.20
N TYR A 121 -8.78 -5.31 1.67
CA TYR A 121 -8.62 -6.71 1.29
C TYR A 121 -9.94 -7.24 0.72
N PRO A 122 -10.24 -7.03 -0.57
CA PRO A 122 -11.55 -7.33 -1.17
C PRO A 122 -12.03 -8.76 -0.97
N GLN A 123 -11.12 -9.72 -0.76
CA GLN A 123 -11.45 -11.13 -0.53
C GLN A 123 -11.79 -11.45 0.93
N ASN A 124 -11.37 -10.59 1.87
CA ASN A 124 -11.43 -10.85 3.31
C ASN A 124 -12.31 -9.85 4.07
N GLU A 125 -12.65 -8.74 3.45
CA GLU A 125 -13.46 -7.67 4.06
C GLU A 125 -14.84 -7.61 3.40
N THR A 126 -15.85 -7.42 4.20
CA THR A 126 -17.22 -7.20 3.71
C THR A 126 -17.37 -5.81 3.09
N ALA A 127 -18.38 -5.63 2.24
CA ALA A 127 -18.70 -4.32 1.66
C ALA A 127 -18.98 -3.26 2.74
N LEU A 128 -19.56 -3.65 3.89
CA LEU A 128 -19.82 -2.75 5.01
C LEU A 128 -18.53 -2.30 5.69
N GLU A 129 -17.58 -3.20 5.93
CA GLU A 129 -16.28 -2.85 6.51
C GLU A 129 -15.49 -1.92 5.59
N ILE A 130 -15.50 -2.18 4.29
CA ILE A 130 -14.85 -1.32 3.28
C ILE A 130 -15.50 0.06 3.27
N LYS A 131 -16.84 0.13 3.30
CA LYS A 131 -17.57 1.41 3.37
C LYS A 131 -17.21 2.19 4.63
N THR A 132 -17.20 1.54 5.79
CA THR A 132 -16.80 2.17 7.06
C THR A 132 -15.38 2.73 7.00
N LYS A 133 -14.44 2.04 6.34
CA LYS A 133 -13.10 2.58 6.09
C LYS A 133 -13.15 3.82 5.19
N LEU A 134 -13.90 3.79 4.10
CA LEU A 134 -14.02 4.91 3.16
C LEU A 134 -14.72 6.14 3.76
N ASP A 135 -15.56 5.97 4.78
CA ASP A 135 -16.12 7.08 5.54
C ASP A 135 -15.05 7.81 6.38
N PHE A 136 -13.98 7.12 6.72
CA PHE A 136 -12.89 7.65 7.54
C PHE A 136 -11.65 8.05 6.73
N PHE A 137 -11.27 7.31 5.70
CA PHE A 137 -10.08 7.55 4.86
C PHE A 137 -10.47 8.21 3.54
N GLU A 138 -9.55 8.99 2.94
CA GLU A 138 -9.84 9.66 1.67
C GLU A 138 -9.99 8.70 0.50
N ASN A 139 -9.10 7.70 0.42
CA ASN A 139 -9.15 6.66 -0.59
C ASN A 139 -8.74 5.33 0.01
N ALA A 140 -9.10 4.26 -0.70
CA ALA A 140 -8.62 2.93 -0.41
C ALA A 140 -7.76 2.39 -1.56
N ILE A 141 -6.75 1.59 -1.20
CA ILE A 141 -5.94 0.85 -2.16
C ILE A 141 -6.13 -0.63 -1.88
N THR A 142 -6.57 -1.40 -2.87
CA THR A 142 -6.71 -2.85 -2.67
C THR A 142 -5.35 -3.49 -2.52
N GLN A 143 -5.23 -4.45 -1.60
CA GLN A 143 -4.19 -5.45 -1.76
C GLN A 143 -4.36 -6.09 -3.14
N LEU A 144 -3.24 -6.64 -3.66
CA LEU A 144 -3.28 -7.39 -4.90
C LEU A 144 -4.44 -8.39 -4.89
N CYS A 145 -5.44 -8.15 -5.73
CA CYS A 145 -6.62 -9.00 -5.86
C CYS A 145 -6.75 -9.48 -7.29
N MET A 146 -6.75 -10.80 -7.47
CA MET A 146 -6.89 -11.47 -8.77
C MET A 146 -8.29 -12.04 -8.98
N ASN A 147 -9.19 -11.81 -8.04
CA ASN A 147 -10.59 -12.24 -8.13
C ASN A 147 -11.45 -11.10 -8.69
N PRO A 148 -11.91 -11.19 -9.96
CA PRO A 148 -12.74 -10.16 -10.56
C PRO A 148 -14.05 -9.94 -9.81
N ASP A 149 -14.67 -11.00 -9.29
CA ASP A 149 -15.93 -10.90 -8.57
C ASP A 149 -15.78 -10.10 -7.27
N ALA A 150 -14.66 -10.30 -6.55
CA ALA A 150 -14.37 -9.51 -5.36
C ALA A 150 -14.15 -8.02 -5.71
N ILE A 151 -13.56 -7.72 -6.85
CA ILE A 151 -13.36 -6.34 -7.34
C ILE A 151 -14.70 -5.73 -7.78
N ASN A 152 -15.51 -6.47 -8.54
CA ASN A 152 -16.80 -5.98 -9.04
C ASN A 152 -17.82 -5.70 -7.91
N ASN A 153 -17.67 -6.37 -6.78
CA ASN A 153 -18.52 -6.19 -5.61
C ASN A 153 -18.03 -5.07 -4.66
N LEU A 154 -16.95 -4.35 -5.00
CA LEU A 154 -16.47 -3.24 -4.19
C LEU A 154 -17.46 -2.06 -4.22
N PRO A 155 -17.77 -1.45 -3.07
CA PRO A 155 -18.54 -0.22 -3.03
C PRO A 155 -17.67 0.97 -3.51
N LEU A 156 -18.30 1.99 -4.07
CA LEU A 156 -17.66 3.29 -4.37
C LEU A 156 -16.34 3.17 -5.16
N LEU A 157 -16.39 2.56 -6.34
CA LEU A 157 -15.22 2.31 -7.20
C LEU A 157 -14.34 3.55 -7.46
N ASP A 158 -14.91 4.75 -7.51
CA ASP A 158 -14.16 6.00 -7.76
C ASP A 158 -13.17 6.36 -6.65
N SER A 159 -13.43 5.92 -5.42
CA SER A 159 -12.56 6.13 -4.25
C SER A 159 -11.58 4.98 -4.03
N ILE A 160 -11.61 3.95 -4.87
CA ILE A 160 -10.80 2.75 -4.71
C ILE A 160 -9.80 2.63 -5.86
N ARG A 161 -8.51 2.47 -5.50
CA ARG A 161 -7.45 2.12 -6.43
C ARG A 161 -7.20 0.63 -6.39
N ILE A 162 -7.26 -0.01 -7.55
CA ILE A 162 -7.09 -1.46 -7.64
C ILE A 162 -5.61 -1.79 -7.80
N GLY A 163 -5.08 -2.61 -6.89
CA GLY A 163 -3.74 -3.17 -6.97
C GLY A 163 -3.71 -4.33 -7.97
N VAL A 164 -2.95 -4.17 -9.05
CA VAL A 164 -2.69 -5.22 -10.03
C VAL A 164 -1.22 -5.66 -9.98
N PRO A 165 -0.92 -6.96 -10.17
CA PRO A 165 0.46 -7.42 -10.15
C PRO A 165 1.22 -6.92 -11.37
N SER A 166 2.46 -6.51 -11.17
CA SER A 166 3.40 -6.39 -12.26
C SER A 166 3.83 -7.80 -12.69
N MET A 167 3.37 -8.26 -13.84
CA MET A 167 3.59 -9.61 -14.38
C MET A 167 5.00 -9.76 -14.97
N CYS A 168 6.05 -9.48 -14.20
CA CYS A 168 7.41 -9.43 -14.74
C CYS A 168 8.13 -10.78 -14.78
N SER A 169 7.67 -11.80 -14.04
CA SER A 169 8.28 -13.15 -14.07
C SER A 169 7.40 -14.19 -13.38
N VAL A 170 7.52 -15.45 -13.79
CA VAL A 170 6.84 -16.61 -13.17
C VAL A 170 7.17 -16.70 -11.66
N LYS A 171 8.43 -16.42 -11.29
CA LYS A 171 8.88 -16.39 -9.88
C LYS A 171 8.19 -15.27 -9.10
N GLY A 172 7.99 -14.11 -9.72
CA GLY A 172 7.24 -12.99 -9.15
C GLY A 172 5.78 -13.36 -8.92
N ILE A 173 5.12 -13.96 -9.91
CA ILE A 173 3.75 -14.46 -9.83
C ILE A 173 3.60 -15.44 -8.66
N TYR A 174 4.47 -16.44 -8.57
CA TYR A 174 4.43 -17.42 -7.47
C TYR A 174 4.58 -16.76 -6.08
N LYS A 175 5.48 -15.80 -5.95
CA LYS A 175 5.66 -15.03 -4.70
C LYS A 175 4.40 -14.24 -4.33
N TYR A 176 3.75 -13.61 -5.30
CA TYR A 176 2.50 -12.90 -5.10
C TYR A 176 1.34 -13.84 -4.77
N LEU A 177 1.25 -15.00 -5.42
CA LEU A 177 0.25 -16.03 -5.10
C LEU A 177 0.31 -16.46 -3.65
N LYS A 178 1.52 -16.64 -3.13
CA LYS A 178 1.75 -16.99 -1.71
C LYS A 178 1.33 -15.88 -0.76
N LEU A 179 1.48 -14.61 -1.16
CA LEU A 179 1.07 -13.44 -0.36
C LEU A 179 -0.44 -13.23 -0.35
N CYS A 180 -1.13 -13.56 -1.44
CA CYS A 180 -2.58 -13.34 -1.59
C CYS A 180 -3.45 -14.50 -1.06
N GLY A 181 -2.85 -15.55 -0.54
CA GLY A 181 -3.55 -16.75 -0.07
C GLY A 181 -3.92 -17.75 -1.19
N ASN A 182 -4.26 -18.97 -0.78
CA ASN A 182 -4.36 -20.11 -1.70
C ASN A 182 -5.43 -20.03 -2.80
N ASP A 183 -6.44 -19.18 -2.67
CA ASP A 183 -7.52 -19.12 -3.65
C ASP A 183 -7.23 -18.25 -4.88
N SER A 184 -6.28 -17.33 -4.76
CA SER A 184 -5.92 -16.42 -5.86
C SER A 184 -5.26 -17.12 -7.05
N TYR A 185 -4.54 -18.23 -6.86
CA TYR A 185 -3.89 -18.93 -7.97
C TYR A 185 -4.86 -19.65 -8.89
N LYS A 186 -6.04 -20.07 -8.39
CA LYS A 186 -7.08 -20.70 -9.23
C LYS A 186 -7.55 -19.75 -10.34
N TYR A 187 -7.70 -18.46 -10.01
CA TYR A 187 -8.09 -17.43 -10.99
C TYR A 187 -6.98 -17.12 -11.99
N ILE A 188 -5.72 -17.13 -11.56
CA ILE A 188 -4.58 -16.92 -12.49
C ILE A 188 -4.48 -18.05 -13.49
N PHE A 189 -4.53 -19.31 -13.04
CA PHE A 189 -4.44 -20.46 -13.94
C PHE A 189 -5.63 -20.53 -14.90
N LYS A 190 -6.85 -20.25 -14.42
CA LYS A 190 -8.04 -20.22 -15.26
C LYS A 190 -7.96 -19.14 -16.34
N ASN A 191 -7.50 -17.95 -16.00
CA ASN A 191 -7.39 -16.83 -16.94
C ASN A 191 -6.13 -16.92 -17.82
N TRP A 192 -5.04 -17.51 -17.34
CA TRP A 192 -3.84 -17.72 -18.14
C TRP A 192 -4.05 -18.77 -19.24
N MET A 193 -4.80 -19.81 -18.95
CA MET A 193 -5.23 -20.75 -20.01
C MET A 193 -6.12 -20.08 -21.05
N ALA A 194 -7.02 -19.19 -20.63
CA ALA A 194 -7.87 -18.43 -21.57
C ALA A 194 -7.07 -17.47 -22.46
N LEU A 195 -6.01 -16.84 -21.94
CA LEU A 195 -5.13 -15.93 -22.71
C LEU A 195 -4.21 -16.64 -23.70
N ASN A 196 -3.93 -17.94 -23.53
CA ASN A 196 -3.15 -18.72 -24.46
C ASN A 196 -3.95 -19.35 -25.60
N TYR A 197 -5.27 -19.11 -25.65
CA TYR A 197 -6.16 -19.51 -26.73
C TYR A 197 -6.61 -18.33 -27.62
N LEU A 198 -6.09 -17.13 -27.41
CA LEU A 198 -6.23 -15.94 -28.27
C LEU A 198 -4.92 -15.66 -29.00
#